data_db79ac8064fb704675db4accba2de112
#
_entry.id   db79ac8064fb704675db4accba2de112
#
_cell.length_a   1.000
_cell.length_b   1.000
_cell.length_c   1.000
_cell.angle_alpha   90.00
_cell.angle_beta   90.00
_cell.angle_gamma   90.00
#
_symmetry.space_group_name_H-M   'P 1'
#
loop_
_entity.id
_entity.type
_entity.pdbx_description
1 polymer ?
#
loop_
_entity_poly.entity_id
_entity_poly.type
_entity_poly.pdbx_seq_one_letter_code
_entity_poly.pdbx_strand_id
1 'polypeptide(L)'
;IISSDGKLMASSLPEYRIYMDFKAGAPAKTDSLKKHMNEICEGLHRIFPDKSAAEFKAHLQKGMKKGSRNYLIYPKRISYIQYKEAKRLPVFNMNKYKGGFHELAYNQRKKPFGSLAARTLGDLYADTAQGAKNGIELAFDTLLKGRDGITHRQKVMNKYLNIVDIPPVDGCDLIATIDVGMQDICEKALVDKLKELNASVGVAVLMEVATGEVKAIVNMMKAADGNYYEMRNNAISDMLEPGSTFKTASI
;
A
#
# COMPACT_ATOMS: atom_id res chain seq x y z
N ILE A 1 -2.03 7.54 8.50
CA ILE A 1 -3.18 8.31 9.06
C ILE A 1 -3.89 7.39 10.03
N ILE A 2 -4.13 7.90 11.22
CA ILE A 2 -4.74 7.19 12.34
C ILE A 2 -6.02 7.94 12.72
N SER A 3 -7.09 7.22 13.05
CA SER A 3 -8.35 7.80 13.54
C SER A 3 -8.25 8.23 15.00
N SER A 4 -9.22 9.00 15.49
CA SER A 4 -9.30 9.44 16.89
C SER A 4 -9.42 8.26 17.88
N ASP A 5 -10.00 7.14 17.45
CA ASP A 5 -10.10 5.90 18.22
C ASP A 5 -8.88 4.96 18.03
N GLY A 6 -7.76 5.46 17.46
CA GLY A 6 -6.48 4.77 17.36
C GLY A 6 -6.40 3.71 16.25
N LYS A 7 -7.36 3.64 15.36
CA LYS A 7 -7.36 2.68 14.24
C LYS A 7 -6.61 3.22 13.03
N LEU A 8 -5.90 2.36 12.33
CA LEU A 8 -5.10 2.72 11.17
C LEU A 8 -5.98 2.89 9.94
N MET A 9 -6.26 4.12 9.51
CA MET A 9 -7.10 4.43 8.34
C MET A 9 -6.35 4.35 7.02
N ALA A 10 -5.10 4.81 6.99
CA ALA A 10 -4.22 4.67 5.82
C ALA A 10 -2.77 4.51 6.26
N SER A 11 -2.04 3.59 5.63
CA SER A 11 -0.64 3.30 5.94
C SER A 11 0.17 2.98 4.70
N SER A 12 1.43 3.38 4.70
CA SER A 12 2.41 2.96 3.70
C SER A 12 3.05 1.65 4.15
N LEU A 13 2.79 0.58 3.42
CA LEU A 13 3.36 -0.73 3.69
C LEU A 13 4.34 -1.10 2.58
N PRO A 14 5.56 -1.56 2.94
CA PRO A 14 6.50 -2.05 1.95
C PRO A 14 5.99 -3.36 1.34
N GLU A 15 5.93 -3.40 0.03
CA GLU A 15 5.74 -4.61 -0.77
C GLU A 15 7.02 -4.90 -1.55
N TYR A 16 7.25 -6.15 -1.86
CA TYR A 16 8.50 -6.59 -2.49
C TYR A 16 8.21 -7.37 -3.77
N ARG A 17 9.09 -7.21 -4.75
CA ARG A 17 9.27 -8.19 -5.82
C ARG A 17 10.60 -8.87 -5.62
N ILE A 18 10.62 -10.18 -5.76
CA ILE A 18 11.81 -11.02 -5.54
C ILE A 18 12.37 -11.52 -6.87
N TYR A 19 13.67 -11.39 -7.00
CA TYR A 19 14.41 -11.72 -8.20
C TYR A 19 15.60 -12.63 -7.91
N MET A 20 16.07 -13.31 -8.96
CA MET A 20 17.28 -14.11 -8.94
C MET A 20 18.25 -13.66 -10.03
N ASP A 21 19.48 -13.36 -9.66
CA ASP A 21 20.61 -13.23 -10.58
C ASP A 21 21.29 -14.59 -10.74
N PHE A 22 21.01 -15.30 -11.85
CA PHE A 22 21.59 -16.60 -12.10
C PHE A 22 23.08 -16.56 -12.47
N LYS A 23 23.68 -15.40 -12.74
CA LYS A 23 25.10 -15.23 -13.01
C LYS A 23 25.93 -14.87 -11.78
N ALA A 24 25.31 -14.43 -10.69
CA ALA A 24 26.01 -14.12 -9.45
C ALA A 24 26.58 -15.41 -8.82
N GLY A 25 27.84 -15.39 -8.36
CA GLY A 25 28.48 -16.49 -7.63
C GLY A 25 28.64 -17.81 -8.41
N ALA A 26 28.50 -17.82 -9.74
CA ALA A 26 28.75 -19.02 -10.54
C ALA A 26 30.24 -19.36 -10.58
N PRO A 27 30.63 -20.66 -10.65
CA PRO A 27 29.78 -21.86 -10.80
C PRO A 27 29.20 -22.41 -9.47
N ALA A 28 29.86 -22.17 -8.31
CA ALA A 28 29.50 -22.78 -7.02
C ALA A 28 28.03 -22.59 -6.62
N LYS A 29 27.43 -21.44 -6.91
CA LYS A 29 26.02 -21.19 -6.67
C LYS A 29 25.12 -22.10 -7.51
N THR A 30 25.47 -22.32 -8.78
CA THR A 30 24.67 -23.16 -9.70
C THR A 30 24.55 -24.57 -9.17
N ASP A 31 25.64 -25.11 -8.62
CA ASP A 31 25.65 -26.46 -8.03
C ASP A 31 24.87 -26.47 -6.72
N SER A 32 25.04 -25.46 -5.88
CA SER A 32 24.26 -25.31 -4.66
C SER A 32 22.76 -25.15 -4.94
N LEU A 33 22.39 -24.36 -5.97
CA LEU A 33 20.99 -24.17 -6.36
C LEU A 33 20.39 -25.48 -6.91
N LYS A 34 21.13 -26.27 -7.69
CA LYS A 34 20.68 -27.60 -8.17
C LYS A 34 20.49 -28.56 -7.01
N LYS A 35 21.41 -28.59 -6.05
CA LYS A 35 21.36 -29.46 -4.86
C LYS A 35 20.12 -29.19 -4.00
N HIS A 36 19.80 -27.93 -3.78
CA HIS A 36 18.69 -27.51 -2.93
C HIS A 36 17.40 -27.16 -3.70
N MET A 37 17.32 -27.48 -5.01
CA MET A 37 16.19 -27.07 -5.85
C MET A 37 14.84 -27.52 -5.33
N ASN A 38 14.71 -28.76 -4.86
CA ASN A 38 13.45 -29.29 -4.35
C ASN A 38 13.04 -28.56 -3.06
N GLU A 39 13.95 -28.41 -2.12
CA GLU A 39 13.73 -27.70 -0.85
C GLU A 39 13.30 -26.23 -1.06
N ILE A 40 13.95 -25.55 -2.00
CA ILE A 40 13.60 -24.18 -2.39
C ILE A 40 12.18 -24.13 -2.97
N CYS A 41 11.85 -25.06 -3.88
CA CYS A 41 10.54 -25.07 -4.54
C CYS A 41 9.41 -25.43 -3.59
N GLU A 42 9.64 -26.35 -2.67
CA GLU A 42 8.69 -26.67 -1.60
C GLU A 42 8.50 -25.49 -0.63
N GLY A 43 9.60 -24.81 -0.28
CA GLY A 43 9.54 -23.60 0.53
C GLY A 43 8.77 -22.48 -0.17
N LEU A 44 9.00 -22.25 -1.46
CA LEU A 44 8.27 -21.27 -2.24
C LEU A 44 6.79 -21.63 -2.37
N HIS A 45 6.45 -22.91 -2.55
CA HIS A 45 5.05 -23.36 -2.55
C HIS A 45 4.35 -23.13 -1.22
N ARG A 46 5.04 -23.36 -0.10
CA ARG A 46 4.49 -23.07 1.24
C ARG A 46 4.19 -21.57 1.43
N ILE A 47 5.07 -20.71 0.93
CA ILE A 47 4.91 -19.24 1.02
C ILE A 47 3.85 -18.74 0.03
N PHE A 48 3.77 -19.36 -1.17
CA PHE A 48 2.89 -18.98 -2.27
C PHE A 48 2.08 -20.20 -2.75
N PRO A 49 0.97 -20.52 -2.07
CA PRO A 49 0.18 -21.73 -2.36
C PRO A 49 -0.51 -21.74 -3.73
N ASP A 50 -0.60 -20.59 -4.38
CA ASP A 50 -1.20 -20.43 -5.73
C ASP A 50 -0.35 -21.03 -6.85
N LYS A 51 0.89 -21.45 -6.57
CA LYS A 51 1.77 -22.18 -7.49
C LYS A 51 2.33 -23.43 -6.84
N SER A 52 2.32 -24.52 -7.58
CA SER A 52 2.90 -25.79 -7.12
C SER A 52 4.43 -25.76 -7.08
N ALA A 53 5.04 -26.63 -6.27
CA ALA A 53 6.48 -26.79 -6.23
C ALA A 53 7.08 -27.19 -7.61
N ALA A 54 6.32 -27.97 -8.41
CA ALA A 54 6.72 -28.36 -9.75
C ALA A 54 6.77 -27.15 -10.71
N GLU A 55 5.80 -26.24 -10.63
CA GLU A 55 5.79 -25.02 -11.43
C GLU A 55 6.94 -24.08 -11.05
N PHE A 56 7.22 -23.93 -9.75
CA PHE A 56 8.41 -23.17 -9.31
C PHE A 56 9.70 -23.80 -9.83
N LYS A 57 9.81 -25.13 -9.80
CA LYS A 57 10.98 -25.83 -10.32
C LYS A 57 11.18 -25.59 -11.81
N ALA A 58 10.14 -25.75 -12.61
CA ALA A 58 10.19 -25.47 -14.05
C ALA A 58 10.56 -24.01 -14.34
N HIS A 59 9.97 -23.08 -13.57
CA HIS A 59 10.24 -21.65 -13.70
C HIS A 59 11.69 -21.31 -13.38
N LEU A 60 12.23 -21.77 -12.25
CA LEU A 60 13.63 -21.52 -11.88
C LEU A 60 14.62 -22.18 -12.85
N GLN A 61 14.33 -23.39 -13.33
CA GLN A 61 15.16 -24.06 -14.34
C GLN A 61 15.19 -23.30 -15.66
N LYS A 62 14.06 -22.72 -16.08
CA LYS A 62 13.98 -21.84 -17.26
C LYS A 62 14.87 -20.60 -17.07
N GLY A 63 14.83 -19.99 -15.88
CA GLY A 63 15.70 -18.86 -15.53
C GLY A 63 17.18 -19.20 -15.55
N MET A 64 17.55 -20.38 -15.01
CA MET A 64 18.92 -20.89 -15.04
C MET A 64 19.44 -21.10 -16.47
N LYS A 65 18.63 -21.74 -17.33
CA LYS A 65 19.02 -21.94 -18.75
C LYS A 65 19.21 -20.61 -19.47
N LYS A 66 18.37 -19.63 -19.21
CA LYS A 66 18.45 -18.27 -19.76
C LYS A 66 19.66 -17.48 -19.24
N GLY A 67 20.18 -17.82 -18.07
CA GLY A 67 21.26 -17.07 -17.41
C GLY A 67 20.92 -15.61 -17.13
N SER A 68 19.68 -15.33 -16.77
CA SER A 68 19.21 -13.96 -16.51
C SER A 68 19.81 -13.41 -15.22
N ARG A 69 20.19 -12.12 -15.22
CA ARG A 69 20.65 -11.41 -14.02
C ARG A 69 19.52 -10.82 -13.19
N ASN A 70 18.35 -10.67 -13.78
CA ASN A 70 17.17 -10.10 -13.09
C ASN A 70 15.94 -10.95 -13.45
N TYR A 71 15.88 -12.16 -12.90
CA TYR A 71 14.80 -13.11 -13.17
C TYR A 71 13.77 -13.07 -12.08
N LEU A 72 12.55 -12.65 -12.41
CA LEU A 72 11.44 -12.55 -11.46
C LEU A 72 11.04 -13.94 -10.98
N ILE A 73 11.14 -14.22 -9.66
CA ILE A 73 10.83 -15.52 -9.07
C ILE A 73 9.31 -15.70 -8.95
N TYR A 74 8.60 -14.65 -8.52
CA TYR A 74 7.16 -14.66 -8.33
C TYR A 74 6.53 -13.41 -8.95
N PRO A 75 5.42 -13.53 -9.73
CA PRO A 75 4.90 -12.42 -10.53
C PRO A 75 4.20 -11.33 -9.73
N LYS A 76 3.62 -11.67 -8.56
CA LYS A 76 2.90 -10.71 -7.71
C LYS A 76 3.87 -10.00 -6.76
N ARG A 77 3.47 -8.88 -6.23
CA ARG A 77 4.13 -8.25 -5.08
C ARG A 77 3.83 -9.05 -3.83
N ILE A 78 4.77 -9.12 -2.92
CA ILE A 78 4.71 -9.91 -1.70
C ILE A 78 4.89 -9.02 -0.47
N SER A 79 4.34 -9.45 0.67
CA SER A 79 4.49 -8.77 1.95
C SER A 79 5.91 -8.92 2.52
N TYR A 80 6.24 -8.10 3.51
CA TYR A 80 7.51 -8.20 4.23
C TYR A 80 7.70 -9.56 4.91
N ILE A 81 6.63 -10.14 5.44
CA ILE A 81 6.67 -11.47 6.09
C ILE A 81 7.05 -12.54 5.06
N GLN A 82 6.35 -12.57 3.91
CA GLN A 82 6.64 -13.50 2.82
C GLN A 82 8.06 -13.32 2.26
N TYR A 83 8.51 -12.07 2.14
CA TYR A 83 9.89 -11.77 1.74
C TYR A 83 10.91 -12.33 2.73
N LYS A 84 10.70 -12.13 4.04
CA LYS A 84 11.58 -12.69 5.07
C LYS A 84 11.62 -14.21 5.06
N GLU A 85 10.48 -14.86 4.89
CA GLU A 85 10.41 -16.31 4.76
C GLU A 85 11.14 -16.81 3.51
N ALA A 86 10.92 -16.19 2.36
CA ALA A 86 11.63 -16.53 1.14
C ALA A 86 13.15 -16.36 1.29
N LYS A 87 13.58 -15.29 1.96
CA LYS A 87 15.01 -15.03 2.20
C LYS A 87 15.68 -16.05 3.12
N ARG A 88 14.93 -16.82 3.91
CA ARG A 88 15.46 -17.91 4.75
C ARG A 88 15.74 -19.19 3.99
N LEU A 89 15.23 -19.33 2.76
CA LEU A 89 15.43 -20.53 1.96
C LEU A 89 16.90 -20.73 1.58
N PRO A 90 17.36 -21.95 1.37
CA PRO A 90 18.71 -22.24 0.94
C PRO A 90 19.10 -21.43 -0.31
N VAL A 91 20.34 -20.97 -0.38
CA VAL A 91 20.87 -20.08 -1.43
C VAL A 91 20.30 -18.66 -1.37
N PHE A 92 18.99 -18.46 -1.06
CA PHE A 92 18.38 -17.15 -0.95
C PHE A 92 18.85 -16.38 0.30
N ASN A 93 19.26 -17.12 1.34
CA ASN A 93 19.85 -16.55 2.56
C ASN A 93 21.28 -16.03 2.40
N MET A 94 21.90 -16.32 1.25
CA MET A 94 23.26 -15.86 0.95
C MET A 94 23.25 -14.37 0.56
N ASN A 95 24.43 -13.75 0.65
CA ASN A 95 24.62 -12.40 0.12
C ASN A 95 24.27 -12.37 -1.38
N LYS A 96 23.60 -11.29 -1.84
CA LYS A 96 23.13 -11.11 -3.22
C LYS A 96 24.22 -11.35 -4.30
N TYR A 97 25.48 -11.06 -3.98
CA TYR A 97 26.59 -11.27 -4.91
C TYR A 97 27.04 -12.74 -5.00
N LYS A 98 26.76 -13.54 -3.96
CA LYS A 98 27.05 -14.98 -3.93
C LYS A 98 25.81 -15.81 -4.29
N GLY A 99 24.68 -15.55 -3.63
CA GLY A 99 23.41 -16.27 -3.81
C GLY A 99 22.56 -15.78 -4.98
N GLY A 100 22.69 -14.50 -5.35
CA GLY A 100 21.94 -13.90 -6.46
C GLY A 100 20.50 -13.50 -6.13
N PHE A 101 19.97 -13.89 -4.97
CA PHE A 101 18.65 -13.46 -4.54
C PHE A 101 18.67 -11.99 -4.15
N HIS A 102 17.75 -11.22 -4.72
CA HIS A 102 17.60 -9.81 -4.41
C HIS A 102 16.13 -9.39 -4.53
N GLU A 103 15.81 -8.28 -3.87
CA GLU A 103 14.48 -7.71 -3.84
C GLU A 103 14.46 -6.30 -4.43
N LEU A 104 13.26 -5.92 -4.87
CA LEU A 104 12.92 -4.55 -5.16
C LEU A 104 11.74 -4.17 -4.28
N ALA A 105 11.94 -3.19 -3.39
CA ALA A 105 10.92 -2.70 -2.48
C ALA A 105 10.05 -1.64 -3.17
N TYR A 106 8.76 -1.69 -2.89
CA TYR A 106 7.75 -0.71 -3.31
C TYR A 106 6.98 -0.26 -2.08
N ASN A 107 6.78 1.01 -1.92
CA ASN A 107 5.86 1.52 -0.90
C ASN A 107 4.46 1.58 -1.50
N GLN A 108 3.53 0.83 -0.89
CA GLN A 108 2.12 0.86 -1.28
C GLN A 108 1.28 1.46 -0.16
N ARG A 109 0.48 2.47 -0.50
CA ARG A 109 -0.50 3.03 0.42
C ARG A 109 -1.71 2.10 0.50
N LYS A 110 -2.03 1.63 1.68
CA LYS A 110 -3.19 0.75 1.94
C LYS A 110 -4.16 1.44 2.89
N LYS A 111 -5.45 1.24 2.63
CA LYS A 111 -6.57 1.65 3.47
C LYS A 111 -7.23 0.39 4.03
N PRO A 112 -6.96 0.01 5.30
CA PRO A 112 -7.47 -1.24 5.87
C PRO A 112 -9.00 -1.34 5.90
N PHE A 113 -9.69 -0.20 6.02
CA PHE A 113 -11.17 -0.13 6.02
C PHE A 113 -11.78 0.07 4.62
N GLY A 114 -11.01 -0.16 3.55
CA GLY A 114 -11.50 -0.12 2.18
C GLY A 114 -12.02 1.23 1.75
N SER A 115 -13.33 1.32 1.47
CA SER A 115 -13.99 2.54 1.01
C SER A 115 -14.38 3.52 2.11
N LEU A 116 -14.29 3.13 3.38
CA LEU A 116 -14.72 3.95 4.52
C LEU A 116 -13.95 5.28 4.54
N ALA A 117 -14.67 6.41 4.49
CA ALA A 117 -14.10 7.76 4.40
C ALA A 117 -13.05 7.94 3.26
N ALA A 118 -13.16 7.16 2.18
CA ALA A 118 -12.14 7.09 1.15
C ALA A 118 -11.88 8.43 0.47
N ARG A 119 -12.92 9.25 0.27
CA ARG A 119 -12.81 10.57 -0.37
C ARG A 119 -12.32 11.64 0.57
N THR A 120 -12.61 11.50 1.86
CA THR A 120 -12.08 12.38 2.91
C THR A 120 -10.60 12.10 3.15
N LEU A 121 -10.21 10.84 3.24
CA LEU A 121 -8.80 10.45 3.33
C LEU A 121 -8.03 10.88 2.07
N GLY A 122 -8.60 10.66 0.92
CA GLY A 122 -7.97 10.97 -0.37
C GLY A 122 -7.18 9.79 -0.95
N ASP A 123 -6.63 9.99 -2.13
CA ASP A 123 -5.87 9.01 -2.89
C ASP A 123 -4.48 9.55 -3.26
N LEU A 124 -3.56 8.63 -3.55
CA LEU A 124 -2.27 8.94 -4.17
C LEU A 124 -2.36 8.73 -5.68
N TYR A 125 -1.47 9.39 -6.43
CA TYR A 125 -1.25 9.04 -7.83
C TYR A 125 -0.63 7.64 -7.95
N ALA A 126 -0.87 6.98 -9.08
CA ALA A 126 -0.29 5.66 -9.36
C ALA A 126 1.25 5.71 -9.37
N ASP A 127 1.80 6.80 -9.85
CA ASP A 127 3.21 7.16 -9.68
C ASP A 127 3.35 7.93 -8.36
N THR A 128 3.93 7.29 -7.36
CA THR A 128 4.13 7.86 -6.02
C THR A 128 5.02 9.11 -6.00
N ALA A 129 5.81 9.34 -7.06
CA ALA A 129 6.61 10.56 -7.20
C ALA A 129 5.73 11.81 -7.35
N GLN A 130 4.52 11.66 -7.90
CA GLN A 130 3.56 12.76 -8.05
C GLN A 130 2.85 13.15 -6.74
N GLY A 131 3.01 12.34 -5.68
CA GLY A 131 2.43 12.61 -4.36
C GLY A 131 0.95 12.27 -4.24
N ALA A 132 0.25 13.03 -3.40
CA ALA A 132 -1.16 12.83 -3.13
C ALA A 132 -2.05 13.58 -4.12
N LYS A 133 -3.25 13.02 -4.37
CA LYS A 133 -4.19 13.51 -5.38
C LYS A 133 -5.27 14.41 -4.79
N ASN A 134 -5.78 14.07 -3.62
CA ASN A 134 -6.89 14.78 -2.96
C ASN A 134 -7.00 14.43 -1.47
N GLY A 135 -7.95 15.05 -0.78
CA GLY A 135 -8.31 14.75 0.61
C GLY A 135 -7.22 15.12 1.62
N ILE A 136 -7.27 14.46 2.78
CA ILE A 136 -6.29 14.61 3.86
C ILE A 136 -4.88 14.26 3.39
N GLU A 137 -4.75 13.25 2.52
CA GLU A 137 -3.46 12.87 1.92
C GLU A 137 -2.80 14.05 1.21
N LEU A 138 -3.58 14.83 0.42
CA LEU A 138 -3.05 16.00 -0.29
C LEU A 138 -2.79 17.17 0.65
N ALA A 139 -3.72 17.43 1.57
CA ALA A 139 -3.59 18.55 2.50
C ALA A 139 -2.32 18.45 3.38
N PHE A 140 -1.90 17.23 3.68
CA PHE A 140 -0.75 16.93 4.53
C PHE A 140 0.37 16.16 3.82
N ASP A 141 0.42 16.20 2.48
CA ASP A 141 1.40 15.45 1.68
C ASP A 141 2.84 15.71 2.11
N THR A 142 3.18 16.96 2.38
CA THR A 142 4.54 17.36 2.83
C THR A 142 4.95 16.77 4.17
N LEU A 143 3.98 16.53 5.06
CA LEU A 143 4.23 15.92 6.38
C LEU A 143 4.26 14.39 6.29
N LEU A 144 3.36 13.82 5.49
CA LEU A 144 3.20 12.36 5.36
C LEU A 144 4.29 11.71 4.51
N LYS A 145 4.83 12.43 3.51
CA LYS A 145 5.78 11.90 2.53
C LYS A 145 7.20 11.70 3.09
N GLY A 146 7.63 12.53 4.06
CA GLY A 146 9.02 12.56 4.51
C GLY A 146 9.97 13.18 3.47
N ARG A 147 11.26 12.85 3.56
CA ARG A 147 12.30 13.34 2.65
C ARG A 147 13.18 12.19 2.18
N ASP A 148 13.40 12.12 0.88
CA ASP A 148 14.31 11.12 0.30
C ASP A 148 15.76 11.40 0.70
N GLY A 149 16.51 10.32 0.97
CA GLY A 149 17.93 10.38 1.19
C GLY A 149 18.71 10.48 -0.13
N ILE A 150 19.93 10.95 -0.05
CA ILE A 150 20.85 11.02 -1.19
C ILE A 150 21.97 10.01 -1.00
N THR A 151 22.22 9.20 -2.03
CA THR A 151 23.32 8.23 -2.05
C THR A 151 24.11 8.39 -3.34
N HIS A 152 25.44 8.30 -3.23
CA HIS A 152 26.29 8.20 -4.40
C HIS A 152 27.03 6.87 -4.45
N ARG A 153 27.43 6.47 -5.64
CA ARG A 153 28.17 5.24 -5.87
C ARG A 153 29.66 5.54 -6.00
N GLN A 154 30.46 5.12 -5.02
CA GLN A 154 31.91 5.30 -5.04
C GLN A 154 32.64 3.98 -5.26
N LYS A 155 33.68 4.02 -6.08
CA LYS A 155 34.58 2.88 -6.27
C LYS A 155 35.63 2.92 -5.17
N VAL A 156 35.62 1.90 -4.29
CA VAL A 156 36.62 1.71 -3.25
C VAL A 156 37.38 0.43 -3.57
N MET A 157 38.66 0.56 -3.90
CA MET A 157 39.48 -0.54 -4.48
C MET A 157 38.79 -1.11 -5.74
N ASN A 158 38.48 -2.42 -5.75
CA ASN A 158 37.80 -3.07 -6.88
C ASN A 158 36.30 -3.29 -6.67
N LYS A 159 35.66 -2.61 -5.71
CA LYS A 159 34.24 -2.71 -5.38
C LYS A 159 33.57 -1.35 -5.46
N TYR A 160 32.31 -1.35 -5.93
CA TYR A 160 31.46 -0.17 -5.83
C TYR A 160 30.66 -0.25 -4.56
N LEU A 161 30.73 0.78 -3.72
CA LEU A 161 29.94 0.95 -2.51
C LEU A 161 28.93 2.09 -2.74
N ASN A 162 27.71 1.91 -2.24
CA ASN A 162 26.77 3.01 -2.12
C ASN A 162 27.02 3.70 -0.80
N ILE A 163 27.45 4.94 -0.84
CA ILE A 163 27.66 5.81 0.32
C ILE A 163 26.41 6.66 0.49
N VAL A 164 25.90 6.73 1.70
CA VAL A 164 24.76 7.57 2.05
C VAL A 164 25.29 8.94 2.43
N ASP A 165 25.00 9.95 1.62
CA ASP A 165 25.39 11.33 1.87
C ASP A 165 24.41 12.02 2.81
N ILE A 166 23.11 11.82 2.54
CA ILE A 166 22.01 12.34 3.34
C ILE A 166 21.08 11.16 3.63
N PRO A 167 20.87 10.81 4.91
CA PRO A 167 19.93 9.76 5.26
C PRO A 167 18.49 10.20 4.93
N PRO A 168 17.59 9.26 4.55
CA PRO A 168 16.18 9.57 4.40
C PRO A 168 15.56 9.93 5.76
N VAL A 169 14.53 10.77 5.72
CA VAL A 169 13.72 11.13 6.90
C VAL A 169 12.31 10.64 6.66
N ASP A 170 11.82 9.81 7.58
CA ASP A 170 10.45 9.29 7.50
C ASP A 170 9.42 10.41 7.66
N GLY A 171 8.24 10.23 7.05
CA GLY A 171 7.10 11.12 7.24
C GLY A 171 6.50 11.00 8.64
N CYS A 172 5.70 11.99 9.00
CA CYS A 172 5.00 12.02 10.27
C CYS A 172 3.71 11.18 10.22
N ASP A 173 3.27 10.70 11.38
CA ASP A 173 1.93 10.17 11.53
C ASP A 173 0.93 11.31 11.72
N LEU A 174 -0.24 11.19 11.10
CA LEU A 174 -1.35 12.12 11.23
C LEU A 174 -2.48 11.46 12.00
N ILE A 175 -2.92 12.08 13.10
CA ILE A 175 -4.11 11.68 13.85
C ILE A 175 -5.26 12.55 13.38
N ALA A 176 -6.29 11.93 12.77
CA ALA A 176 -7.50 12.59 12.33
C ALA A 176 -8.55 12.61 13.46
N THR A 177 -9.48 13.54 13.41
CA THR A 177 -10.61 13.61 14.36
C THR A 177 -11.69 12.56 14.07
N ILE A 178 -11.65 11.93 12.89
CA ILE A 178 -12.60 10.91 12.47
C ILE A 178 -12.50 9.69 13.39
N ASP A 179 -13.65 9.23 13.87
CA ASP A 179 -13.83 7.98 14.59
C ASP A 179 -14.37 6.92 13.64
N VAL A 180 -13.65 5.78 13.53
CA VAL A 180 -14.01 4.71 12.56
C VAL A 180 -15.35 4.06 12.92
N GLY A 181 -15.68 3.92 14.21
CA GLY A 181 -16.96 3.36 14.64
C GLY A 181 -18.13 4.26 14.30
N MET A 182 -18.01 5.56 14.58
CA MET A 182 -19.02 6.55 14.21
C MET A 182 -19.19 6.69 12.71
N GLN A 183 -18.09 6.67 11.95
CA GLN A 183 -18.09 6.70 10.48
C GLN A 183 -18.87 5.51 9.89
N ASP A 184 -18.63 4.29 10.40
CA ASP A 184 -19.31 3.06 9.94
C ASP A 184 -20.82 3.10 10.25
N ILE A 185 -21.20 3.55 11.45
CA ILE A 185 -22.62 3.70 11.84
C ILE A 185 -23.31 4.73 10.95
N CYS A 186 -22.70 5.90 10.73
CA CYS A 186 -23.24 6.94 9.87
C CYS A 186 -23.37 6.48 8.42
N GLU A 187 -22.38 5.73 7.90
CA GLU A 187 -22.41 5.19 6.53
C GLU A 187 -23.58 4.22 6.36
N LYS A 188 -23.75 3.26 7.26
CA LYS A 188 -24.84 2.29 7.23
C LYS A 188 -26.21 2.99 7.31
N ALA A 189 -26.39 3.88 8.27
CA ALA A 189 -27.65 4.61 8.44
C ALA A 189 -28.00 5.46 7.21
N LEU A 190 -26.99 6.13 6.61
CA LEU A 190 -27.18 6.92 5.42
C LEU A 190 -27.57 6.05 4.21
N VAL A 191 -26.85 4.95 3.99
CA VAL A 191 -27.12 4.02 2.86
C VAL A 191 -28.50 3.41 2.96
N ASP A 192 -28.93 3.00 4.16
CA ASP A 192 -30.26 2.43 4.39
C ASP A 192 -31.35 3.46 4.07
N LYS A 193 -31.16 4.71 4.50
CA LYS A 193 -32.11 5.78 4.21
C LYS A 193 -32.14 6.17 2.72
N LEU A 194 -30.99 6.18 2.06
CA LEU A 194 -30.92 6.44 0.62
C LEU A 194 -31.60 5.37 -0.20
N LYS A 195 -31.53 4.10 0.20
CA LYS A 195 -32.25 2.99 -0.43
C LYS A 195 -33.77 3.13 -0.23
N GLU A 196 -34.19 3.43 1.00
CA GLU A 196 -35.61 3.65 1.33
C GLU A 196 -36.23 4.76 0.47
N LEU A 197 -35.52 5.89 0.35
CA LEU A 197 -36.00 7.06 -0.39
C LEU A 197 -35.69 6.99 -1.89
N ASN A 198 -34.96 5.98 -2.34
CA ASN A 198 -34.44 5.86 -3.71
C ASN A 198 -33.68 7.12 -4.17
N ALA A 199 -32.97 7.79 -3.24
CA ALA A 199 -32.27 9.02 -3.52
C ALA A 199 -30.94 8.76 -4.25
N SER A 200 -30.50 9.71 -5.08
CA SER A 200 -29.30 9.57 -5.90
C SER A 200 -28.02 9.91 -5.13
N VAL A 201 -28.11 10.84 -4.19
CA VAL A 201 -26.95 11.37 -3.41
C VAL A 201 -27.40 11.60 -1.97
N GLY A 202 -26.50 11.33 -1.05
CA GLY A 202 -26.67 11.67 0.36
C GLY A 202 -25.35 12.01 1.03
N VAL A 203 -25.44 12.90 1.99
CA VAL A 203 -24.30 13.34 2.80
C VAL A 203 -24.71 13.32 4.25
N ALA A 204 -23.82 12.84 5.12
CA ALA A 204 -23.97 12.94 6.57
C ALA A 204 -22.66 13.43 7.18
N VAL A 205 -22.73 14.46 8.00
CA VAL A 205 -21.59 15.00 8.76
C VAL A 205 -21.94 14.99 10.24
N LEU A 206 -21.13 14.31 11.03
CA LEU A 206 -21.25 14.26 12.49
C LEU A 206 -20.13 15.10 13.10
N MET A 207 -20.52 16.15 13.83
CA MET A 207 -19.59 17.08 14.47
C MET A 207 -19.84 17.12 15.98
N GLU A 208 -18.77 17.08 16.75
CA GLU A 208 -18.82 17.30 18.19
C GLU A 208 -18.97 18.80 18.48
N VAL A 209 -20.08 19.17 19.14
CA VAL A 209 -20.43 20.58 19.35
C VAL A 209 -19.42 21.32 20.25
N ALA A 210 -18.86 20.63 21.24
CA ALA A 210 -17.94 21.25 22.21
C ALA A 210 -16.57 21.61 21.60
N THR A 211 -16.09 20.81 20.64
CA THR A 211 -14.74 20.95 20.08
C THR A 211 -14.73 21.42 18.62
N GLY A 212 -15.85 21.25 17.91
CA GLY A 212 -15.94 21.46 16.47
C GLY A 212 -15.28 20.34 15.64
N GLU A 213 -14.87 19.25 16.28
CA GLU A 213 -14.24 18.13 15.60
C GLU A 213 -15.25 17.34 14.75
N VAL A 214 -14.91 17.09 13.50
CA VAL A 214 -15.69 16.19 12.63
C VAL A 214 -15.35 14.76 12.97
N LYS A 215 -16.31 14.04 13.55
CA LYS A 215 -16.17 12.62 13.95
C LYS A 215 -16.53 11.66 12.81
N ALA A 216 -17.45 12.05 11.92
CA ALA A 216 -17.75 11.31 10.71
C ALA A 216 -18.13 12.25 9.56
N ILE A 217 -17.76 11.86 8.34
CA ILE A 217 -18.15 12.54 7.12
C ILE A 217 -18.38 11.47 6.03
N VAL A 218 -19.62 11.29 5.64
CA VAL A 218 -20.05 10.25 4.72
C VAL A 218 -20.65 10.89 3.48
N ASN A 219 -20.21 10.43 2.32
CA ASN A 219 -20.66 10.90 1.03
C ASN A 219 -21.05 9.70 0.16
N MET A 220 -22.33 9.48 -0.07
CA MET A 220 -22.81 8.35 -0.86
C MET A 220 -23.53 8.80 -2.12
N MET A 221 -23.16 8.17 -3.23
CA MET A 221 -23.80 8.37 -4.53
C MET A 221 -24.24 7.03 -5.10
N LYS A 222 -25.43 7.01 -5.71
CA LYS A 222 -25.97 5.84 -6.38
C LYS A 222 -25.24 5.62 -7.71
N ALA A 223 -24.65 4.43 -7.88
CA ALA A 223 -24.00 4.04 -9.11
C ALA A 223 -24.99 3.38 -10.10
N ALA A 224 -24.51 3.13 -11.32
CA ALA A 224 -25.32 2.50 -12.37
C ALA A 224 -25.78 1.07 -12.03
N ASP A 225 -25.05 0.38 -11.15
CA ASP A 225 -25.39 -0.95 -10.62
C ASP A 225 -26.46 -0.93 -9.52
N GLY A 226 -26.94 0.28 -9.14
CA GLY A 226 -27.93 0.49 -8.08
C GLY A 226 -27.38 0.53 -6.67
N ASN A 227 -26.09 0.26 -6.49
CA ASN A 227 -25.41 0.35 -5.20
C ASN A 227 -24.91 1.77 -4.91
N TYR A 228 -24.58 2.03 -3.64
CA TYR A 228 -24.09 3.32 -3.18
C TYR A 228 -22.59 3.23 -2.88
N TYR A 229 -21.84 4.21 -3.40
CA TYR A 229 -20.39 4.29 -3.24
C TYR A 229 -19.96 5.72 -2.93
N GLU A 230 -18.83 5.85 -2.25
CA GLU A 230 -18.18 7.13 -2.00
C GLU A 230 -17.35 7.53 -3.22
N MET A 231 -17.98 8.21 -4.19
CA MET A 231 -17.34 8.60 -5.45
C MET A 231 -16.65 9.95 -5.37
N ARG A 232 -17.23 10.89 -4.64
CA ARG A 232 -16.79 12.28 -4.49
C ARG A 232 -17.09 12.77 -3.08
N ASN A 233 -16.34 13.75 -2.58
CA ASN A 233 -16.68 14.40 -1.31
C ASN A 233 -17.73 15.50 -1.55
N ASN A 234 -18.99 15.10 -1.64
CA ASN A 234 -20.11 16.00 -1.93
C ASN A 234 -20.33 17.03 -0.84
N ALA A 235 -19.97 16.70 0.44
CA ALA A 235 -20.09 17.60 1.57
C ALA A 235 -19.35 18.93 1.37
N ILE A 236 -18.23 18.92 0.61
CA ILE A 236 -17.37 20.09 0.38
C ILE A 236 -17.33 20.54 -1.08
N SER A 237 -17.78 19.71 -2.02
CA SER A 237 -17.67 20.00 -3.45
C SER A 237 -18.95 20.47 -4.11
N ASP A 238 -20.12 20.17 -3.50
CA ASP A 238 -21.41 20.48 -4.09
C ASP A 238 -21.95 21.82 -3.59
N MET A 239 -22.45 22.60 -4.53
CA MET A 239 -23.18 23.83 -4.25
C MET A 239 -24.66 23.57 -4.40
N LEU A 240 -25.42 23.67 -3.30
CA LEU A 240 -26.86 23.44 -3.23
C LEU A 240 -27.53 24.62 -2.53
N GLU A 241 -28.80 24.86 -2.87
CA GLU A 241 -29.62 25.80 -2.10
C GLU A 241 -29.88 25.19 -0.71
N PRO A 242 -29.35 25.83 0.37
CA PRO A 242 -29.44 25.25 1.71
C PRO A 242 -30.87 25.29 2.30
N GLY A 243 -31.73 26.17 1.81
CA GLY A 243 -33.07 26.36 2.35
C GLY A 243 -33.03 26.65 3.85
N SER A 244 -33.94 25.99 4.58
CA SER A 244 -34.05 26.15 6.04
C SER A 244 -32.86 25.62 6.84
N THR A 245 -31.98 24.80 6.24
CA THR A 245 -30.76 24.32 6.91
C THR A 245 -29.79 25.47 7.21
N PHE A 246 -29.86 26.57 6.43
CA PHE A 246 -29.07 27.79 6.66
C PHE A 246 -29.39 28.47 8.02
N LYS A 247 -30.53 28.17 8.63
CA LYS A 247 -30.88 28.70 9.96
C LYS A 247 -29.86 28.33 11.02
N THR A 248 -29.15 27.22 10.86
CA THR A 248 -28.06 26.82 11.78
C THR A 248 -26.93 27.86 11.81
N ALA A 249 -26.72 28.61 10.73
CA ALA A 249 -25.70 29.64 10.63
C ALA A 249 -26.25 31.05 10.99
N SER A 250 -27.57 31.24 11.04
CA SER A 250 -28.22 32.54 11.25
C SER A 250 -28.84 32.71 12.64
N ILE A 251 -28.72 31.74 13.53
CA ILE A 251 -29.09 31.79 14.95
C ILE A 251 -27.84 32.09 15.76
#